data_7a75327020abd09a84db56176e850607
#
_entry.id   7a75327020abd09a84db56176e850607
#
_cell.length_a   1.000
_cell.length_b   1.000
_cell.length_c   1.000
_cell.angle_alpha   90.00
_cell.angle_beta   90.00
_cell.angle_gamma   90.00
#
_symmetry.space_group_name_H-M   'P 1'
#
loop_
_entity.id
_entity.type
_entity.pdbx_description
1 polymer ?
#
loop_
_entity_poly.entity_id
_entity_poly.type
_entity_poly.pdbx_seq_one_letter_code
_entity_poly.pdbx_strand_id
1 'polypeptide(L)'
;EVKAIHLQDERNLIPVFLDGENAWEYYPYNAWYFFSDLYDALEKNPGIRTVTLSEAAASQHERRARLPRLTAGSWVYGTLSTWVGNPDKNRAWEMLCDVKQCADRALDSGLSDEERRDVLRRLAICESSDWFWWLGDYNSPQSVACFDRLFRENLKALYLLLKLPPPNSLDHPISKGGGK
;
A
#
# COMPACT_ATOMS: atom_id res chain seq x y z
N GLU A 1 3.37 -8.88 27.75
CA GLU A 1 4.64 -8.37 27.14
C GLU A 1 4.70 -6.83 27.14
N VAL A 2 3.64 -6.13 26.73
CA VAL A 2 3.60 -4.64 26.72
C VAL A 2 3.91 -4.05 28.10
N LYS A 3 3.40 -4.66 29.18
CA LYS A 3 3.69 -4.21 30.56
C LYS A 3 5.16 -4.37 30.95
N ALA A 4 5.86 -5.36 30.38
CA ALA A 4 7.28 -5.57 30.68
C ALA A 4 8.19 -4.51 30.04
N ILE A 5 7.77 -3.98 28.89
CA ILE A 5 8.51 -2.90 28.19
C ILE A 5 8.37 -1.56 28.92
N HIS A 6 7.22 -1.30 29.55
CA HIS A 6 6.93 -0.07 30.27
C HIS A 6 7.86 0.18 31.47
N LEU A 7 8.37 -0.89 32.08
CA LEU A 7 9.25 -0.78 33.25
C LEU A 7 10.65 -0.19 32.97
N GLN A 8 11.02 -0.01 31.71
CA GLN A 8 12.35 0.50 31.32
C GLN A 8 12.38 2.01 31.05
N ASP A 9 11.32 2.59 30.53
CA ASP A 9 11.17 4.03 30.27
C ASP A 9 9.68 4.39 30.08
N GLU A 10 9.16 5.31 30.90
CA GLU A 10 7.76 5.76 30.84
C GLU A 10 7.37 6.42 29.51
N ARG A 11 8.34 6.69 28.64
CA ARG A 11 8.15 7.34 27.33
C ARG A 11 8.34 6.39 26.15
N ASN A 12 8.23 5.09 26.37
CA ASN A 12 8.37 4.12 25.30
C ASN A 12 7.24 4.23 24.30
N LEU A 13 7.59 4.24 23.01
CA LEU A 13 6.68 4.09 21.90
C LEU A 13 6.74 2.65 21.41
N ILE A 14 5.58 1.98 21.38
CA ILE A 14 5.44 0.61 20.88
C ILE A 14 4.60 0.68 19.63
N PRO A 15 5.19 0.55 18.43
CA PRO A 15 4.43 0.47 17.20
C PRO A 15 3.78 -0.92 17.05
N VAL A 16 2.52 -0.95 16.66
CA VAL A 16 1.80 -2.18 16.29
C VAL A 16 1.39 -2.05 14.82
N PHE A 17 1.86 -2.97 13.99
CA PHE A 17 1.53 -3.05 12.58
C PHE A 17 0.71 -4.29 12.33
N LEU A 18 -0.48 -4.12 11.78
CA LEU A 18 -1.39 -5.20 11.39
C LEU A 18 -1.83 -4.94 9.96
N ASP A 19 -1.99 -6.01 9.18
CA ASP A 19 -2.60 -5.92 7.86
C ASP A 19 -4.03 -5.42 7.97
N GLY A 20 -4.45 -4.56 7.05
CA GLY A 20 -5.81 -4.05 6.99
C GLY A 20 -6.79 -4.99 6.29
N GLU A 21 -6.29 -5.78 5.34
CA GLU A 21 -7.11 -6.64 4.48
C GLU A 21 -6.83 -8.14 4.63
N ASN A 22 -5.67 -8.53 5.17
CA ASN A 22 -5.24 -9.93 5.20
C ASN A 22 -5.62 -10.65 6.50
N ALA A 23 -5.91 -11.93 6.38
CA ALA A 23 -6.12 -12.93 7.40
C ALA A 23 -7.38 -12.77 8.25
N TRP A 24 -8.01 -11.61 8.29
CA TRP A 24 -9.18 -11.34 9.15
C TRP A 24 -10.42 -12.14 8.74
N GLU A 25 -10.55 -12.48 7.46
CA GLU A 25 -11.62 -13.32 6.93
C GLU A 25 -11.61 -14.75 7.48
N TYR A 26 -10.49 -15.23 8.02
CA TYR A 26 -10.37 -16.53 8.69
C TYR A 26 -10.88 -16.52 10.13
N TYR A 27 -11.15 -15.33 10.68
CA TYR A 27 -11.70 -15.19 12.02
C TYR A 27 -13.22 -14.98 11.96
N PRO A 28 -13.99 -15.50 12.93
CA PRO A 28 -15.41 -15.23 13.00
C PRO A 28 -15.71 -13.73 12.93
N TYR A 29 -16.64 -13.34 12.07
CA TYR A 29 -17.06 -11.94 11.86
C TYR A 29 -15.90 -11.01 11.49
N ASN A 30 -14.93 -11.49 10.68
CA ASN A 30 -13.75 -10.71 10.29
C ASN A 30 -12.99 -10.13 11.50
N ALA A 31 -12.79 -10.94 12.51
CA ALA A 31 -12.10 -10.58 13.76
C ALA A 31 -12.76 -9.42 14.56
N TRP A 32 -14.05 -9.17 14.36
CA TRP A 32 -14.77 -8.11 15.09
C TRP A 32 -14.57 -8.18 16.60
N TYR A 33 -14.75 -9.34 17.21
CA TYR A 33 -14.60 -9.53 18.65
C TYR A 33 -13.18 -9.28 19.12
N PHE A 34 -12.19 -9.77 18.37
CA PHE A 34 -10.77 -9.51 18.68
C PHE A 34 -10.47 -8.02 18.70
N PHE A 35 -10.88 -7.29 17.67
CA PHE A 35 -10.61 -5.84 17.60
C PHE A 35 -11.38 -5.06 18.66
N SER A 36 -12.62 -5.44 18.94
CA SER A 36 -13.42 -4.80 20.00
C SER A 36 -12.76 -4.95 21.36
N ASP A 37 -12.35 -6.17 21.71
CA ASP A 37 -11.67 -6.45 22.97
C ASP A 37 -10.28 -5.78 23.05
N LEU A 38 -9.55 -5.74 21.93
CA LEU A 38 -8.25 -5.07 21.87
C LEU A 38 -8.39 -3.56 22.12
N TYR A 39 -9.30 -2.89 21.43
CA TYR A 39 -9.51 -1.45 21.58
C TYR A 39 -10.04 -1.12 22.98
N ASP A 40 -10.99 -1.87 23.48
CA ASP A 40 -11.48 -1.77 24.87
C ASP A 40 -10.35 -1.89 25.90
N ALA A 41 -9.46 -2.86 25.73
CA ALA A 41 -8.34 -3.07 26.65
C ALA A 41 -7.33 -1.90 26.57
N LEU A 42 -7.08 -1.35 25.39
CA LEU A 42 -6.20 -0.20 25.20
C LEU A 42 -6.79 1.07 25.82
N GLU A 43 -8.09 1.36 25.58
CA GLU A 43 -8.76 2.55 26.09
C GLU A 43 -8.94 2.54 27.60
N LYS A 44 -9.24 1.38 28.18
CA LYS A 44 -9.45 1.23 29.63
C LYS A 44 -8.16 1.16 30.46
N ASN A 45 -7.00 1.05 29.80
CA ASN A 45 -5.74 0.95 30.51
C ASN A 45 -5.11 2.34 30.73
N PRO A 46 -5.08 2.87 31.97
CA PRO A 46 -4.54 4.21 32.23
C PRO A 46 -3.01 4.36 31.98
N GLY A 47 -2.31 3.23 31.87
CA GLY A 47 -0.88 3.20 31.55
C GLY A 47 -0.57 3.18 30.06
N ILE A 48 -1.59 3.20 29.18
CA ILE A 48 -1.41 3.15 27.74
C ILE A 48 -2.12 4.34 27.11
N ARG A 49 -1.43 5.06 26.26
CA ARG A 49 -2.01 6.10 25.41
C ARG A 49 -1.82 5.73 23.94
N THR A 50 -2.91 5.51 23.24
CA THR A 50 -2.87 5.31 21.78
C THR A 50 -2.67 6.64 21.08
N VAL A 51 -1.83 6.65 20.06
CA VAL A 51 -1.50 7.86 19.27
C VAL A 51 -1.32 7.49 17.82
N THR A 52 -1.51 8.44 16.93
CA THR A 52 -1.13 8.29 15.53
C THR A 52 0.39 8.35 15.37
N LEU A 53 0.91 7.82 14.25
CA LEU A 53 2.35 7.93 13.95
C LEU A 53 2.80 9.39 13.84
N SER A 54 1.94 10.28 13.33
CA SER A 54 2.22 11.71 13.22
C SER A 54 2.35 12.38 14.58
N GLU A 55 1.44 12.07 15.52
CA GLU A 55 1.50 12.56 16.90
C GLU A 55 2.73 12.03 17.63
N ALA A 56 3.03 10.72 17.47
CA ALA A 56 4.23 10.12 18.03
C ALA A 56 5.50 10.80 17.47
N ALA A 57 5.57 11.01 16.16
CA ALA A 57 6.69 11.68 15.53
C ALA A 57 6.85 13.12 16.00
N ALA A 58 5.78 13.85 16.25
CA ALA A 58 5.84 15.22 16.80
C ALA A 58 6.30 15.24 18.27
N SER A 59 5.76 14.35 19.10
CA SER A 59 6.07 14.30 20.53
C SER A 59 7.48 13.78 20.85
N GLN A 60 8.09 12.98 19.97
CA GLN A 60 9.40 12.35 20.16
C GLN A 60 10.52 13.04 19.36
N HIS A 61 10.34 14.32 19.03
CA HIS A 61 11.27 15.05 18.17
C HIS A 61 12.75 14.95 18.63
N GLU A 62 13.00 15.05 19.92
CA GLU A 62 14.36 14.98 20.51
C GLU A 62 14.97 13.58 20.49
N ARG A 63 14.16 12.54 20.32
CA ARG A 63 14.58 11.13 20.29
C ARG A 63 14.75 10.57 18.89
N ARG A 64 14.60 11.39 17.86
CA ARG A 64 14.76 10.95 16.47
C ARG A 64 16.22 10.61 16.19
N ALA A 65 16.43 9.39 15.70
CA ALA A 65 17.71 8.98 15.15
C ALA A 65 17.65 8.98 13.62
N ARG A 66 18.76 9.32 13.00
CA ARG A 66 18.92 9.18 11.56
C ARG A 66 19.40 7.77 11.23
N LEU A 67 18.69 7.07 10.37
CA LEU A 67 19.18 5.81 9.80
C LEU A 67 20.22 6.12 8.74
N PRO A 68 21.50 5.79 8.94
CA PRO A 68 22.55 6.10 7.99
C PRO A 68 22.48 5.28 6.72
N ARG A 69 21.83 4.11 6.78
CA ARG A 69 21.68 3.17 5.68
C ARG A 69 20.36 2.41 5.81
N LEU A 70 19.69 2.21 4.70
CA LEU A 70 18.53 1.34 4.57
C LEU A 70 18.82 0.33 3.46
N THR A 71 18.74 -0.95 3.76
CA THR A 71 18.87 -2.01 2.75
C THR A 71 17.54 -2.14 2.01
N ALA A 72 17.59 -2.13 0.67
CA ALA A 72 16.41 -2.38 -0.15
C ALA A 72 15.95 -3.83 0.02
N GLY A 73 14.66 -4.01 0.26
CA GLY A 73 14.06 -5.32 0.47
C GLY A 73 12.62 -5.19 0.93
N SER A 74 11.99 -6.32 1.17
CA SER A 74 10.62 -6.41 1.64
C SER A 74 10.48 -7.48 2.70
N TRP A 75 9.29 -7.60 3.29
CA TRP A 75 8.96 -8.66 4.23
C TRP A 75 8.99 -10.06 3.57
N VAL A 76 8.78 -10.13 2.24
CA VAL A 76 8.84 -11.40 1.50
C VAL A 76 10.29 -11.71 1.12
N TYR A 77 10.84 -12.75 1.71
CA TYR A 77 12.21 -13.24 1.47
C TYR A 77 13.33 -12.19 1.65
N GLY A 78 13.04 -11.04 2.26
CA GLY A 78 14.00 -9.94 2.40
C GLY A 78 14.42 -9.28 1.07
N THR A 79 13.70 -9.53 -0.03
CA THR A 79 13.99 -9.01 -1.38
C THR A 79 12.80 -8.27 -1.97
N LEU A 80 12.98 -7.63 -3.11
CA LEU A 80 11.89 -7.00 -3.87
C LEU A 80 11.36 -7.90 -5.01
N SER A 81 11.85 -9.13 -5.16
CA SER A 81 11.56 -10.00 -6.28
C SER A 81 10.07 -10.37 -6.44
N THR A 82 9.28 -10.28 -5.38
CA THR A 82 7.84 -10.50 -5.45
C THR A 82 7.13 -9.39 -6.24
N TRP A 83 7.65 -8.17 -6.22
CA TRP A 83 7.00 -7.01 -6.85
C TRP A 83 7.67 -6.52 -8.12
N VAL A 84 8.96 -6.83 -8.34
CA VAL A 84 9.73 -6.35 -9.49
C VAL A 84 10.71 -7.42 -9.96
N GLY A 85 11.06 -7.42 -11.26
CA GLY A 85 12.01 -8.35 -11.87
C GLY A 85 11.36 -9.38 -12.80
N ASN A 86 10.14 -9.83 -12.54
CA ASN A 86 9.38 -10.63 -13.50
C ASN A 86 8.95 -9.76 -14.69
N PRO A 87 9.05 -10.24 -15.95
CA PRO A 87 8.72 -9.44 -17.15
C PRO A 87 7.33 -8.80 -17.12
N ASP A 88 6.30 -9.54 -16.69
CA ASP A 88 4.93 -9.02 -16.61
C ASP A 88 4.84 -7.89 -15.59
N LYS A 89 5.48 -8.04 -14.43
CA LYS A 89 5.52 -7.01 -13.39
C LYS A 89 6.30 -5.78 -13.83
N ASN A 90 7.44 -5.98 -14.49
CA ASN A 90 8.21 -4.86 -15.05
C ASN A 90 7.40 -4.09 -16.07
N ARG A 91 6.63 -4.80 -16.93
CA ARG A 91 5.72 -4.17 -17.87
C ARG A 91 4.63 -3.34 -17.18
N ALA A 92 4.07 -3.87 -16.08
CA ALA A 92 3.09 -3.14 -15.27
C ALA A 92 3.70 -1.88 -14.65
N TRP A 93 4.94 -1.96 -14.13
CA TRP A 93 5.68 -0.81 -13.62
C TRP A 93 5.92 0.26 -14.68
N GLU A 94 6.31 -0.13 -15.90
CA GLU A 94 6.46 0.80 -17.03
C GLU A 94 5.17 1.57 -17.29
N MET A 95 4.04 0.86 -17.40
CA MET A 95 2.73 1.49 -17.63
C MET A 95 2.32 2.43 -16.48
N LEU A 96 2.59 2.07 -15.24
CA LEU A 96 2.34 2.93 -14.08
C LEU A 96 3.25 4.17 -14.12
N CYS A 97 4.54 4.01 -14.40
CA CYS A 97 5.49 5.12 -14.50
C CYS A 97 5.09 6.11 -15.60
N ASP A 98 4.61 5.62 -16.74
CA ASP A 98 4.18 6.47 -17.85
C ASP A 98 3.00 7.38 -17.44
N VAL A 99 1.95 6.81 -16.84
CA VAL A 99 0.82 7.62 -16.40
C VAL A 99 1.16 8.50 -15.20
N LYS A 100 2.04 8.04 -14.31
CA LYS A 100 2.52 8.83 -13.17
C LYS A 100 3.24 10.11 -13.65
N GLN A 101 4.11 10.01 -14.64
CA GLN A 101 4.76 11.17 -15.22
C GLN A 101 3.74 12.17 -15.80
N CYS A 102 2.64 11.68 -16.37
CA CYS A 102 1.55 12.55 -16.82
C CYS A 102 0.82 13.22 -15.65
N ALA A 103 0.57 12.45 -14.58
CA ALA A 103 -0.07 12.97 -13.36
C ALA A 103 0.81 14.02 -12.66
N ASP A 104 2.10 13.79 -12.53
CA ASP A 104 3.05 14.74 -11.91
C ASP A 104 3.02 16.08 -12.68
N ARG A 105 3.11 16.04 -14.02
CA ARG A 105 3.01 17.26 -14.85
C ARG A 105 1.68 17.99 -14.68
N ALA A 106 0.57 17.26 -14.57
CA ALA A 106 -0.74 17.87 -14.36
C ALA A 106 -0.85 18.50 -12.97
N LEU A 107 -0.33 17.84 -11.94
CA LEU A 107 -0.30 18.34 -10.56
C LEU A 107 0.52 19.64 -10.42
N ASP A 108 1.55 19.81 -11.26
CA ASP A 108 2.37 21.03 -11.33
C ASP A 108 1.74 22.13 -12.17
N SER A 109 0.73 21.82 -13.01
CA SER A 109 0.13 22.78 -13.96
C SER A 109 -1.05 23.60 -13.41
N GLY A 110 -1.38 23.46 -12.15
CA GLY A 110 -2.41 24.28 -11.50
C GLY A 110 -3.83 23.72 -11.61
N LEU A 111 -4.03 22.44 -11.35
CA LEU A 111 -5.35 21.84 -11.18
C LEU A 111 -6.13 22.50 -10.04
N SER A 112 -7.47 22.53 -10.14
CA SER A 112 -8.32 22.86 -9.02
C SER A 112 -8.10 21.87 -7.85
N ASP A 113 -8.48 22.26 -6.63
CA ASP A 113 -8.35 21.40 -5.45
C ASP A 113 -9.14 20.09 -5.59
N GLU A 114 -10.27 20.09 -6.28
CA GLU A 114 -11.07 18.91 -6.55
C GLU A 114 -10.36 17.98 -7.54
N GLU A 115 -9.97 18.50 -8.70
CA GLU A 115 -9.22 17.73 -9.71
C GLU A 115 -7.92 17.15 -9.11
N ARG A 116 -7.21 17.93 -8.30
CA ARG A 116 -6.00 17.48 -7.61
C ARG A 116 -6.27 16.30 -6.67
N ARG A 117 -7.33 16.36 -5.87
CA ARG A 117 -7.72 15.25 -4.97
C ARG A 117 -8.06 14.00 -5.75
N ASP A 118 -8.81 14.13 -6.85
CA ASP A 118 -9.22 12.99 -7.67
C ASP A 118 -8.04 12.32 -8.36
N VAL A 119 -7.12 13.10 -8.91
CA VAL A 119 -5.87 12.61 -9.53
C VAL A 119 -5.02 11.87 -8.48
N LEU A 120 -4.78 12.48 -7.32
CA LEU A 120 -3.98 11.88 -6.26
C LEU A 120 -4.61 10.59 -5.72
N ARG A 121 -5.94 10.58 -5.52
CA ARG A 121 -6.67 9.39 -5.08
C ARG A 121 -6.56 8.26 -6.11
N ARG A 122 -6.75 8.57 -7.39
CA ARG A 122 -6.66 7.56 -8.45
C ARG A 122 -5.23 7.06 -8.62
N LEU A 123 -4.24 7.94 -8.54
CA LEU A 123 -2.84 7.56 -8.58
C LEU A 123 -2.48 6.61 -7.43
N ALA A 124 -2.89 6.93 -6.20
CA ALA A 124 -2.67 6.06 -5.04
C ALA A 124 -3.27 4.65 -5.21
N ILE A 125 -4.45 4.53 -5.85
CA ILE A 125 -5.03 3.23 -6.20
C ILE A 125 -4.14 2.49 -7.21
N CYS A 126 -3.59 3.17 -8.21
CA CYS A 126 -2.71 2.57 -9.21
C CYS A 126 -1.35 2.14 -8.61
N GLU A 127 -0.90 2.79 -7.54
CA GLU A 127 0.34 2.51 -6.83
C GLU A 127 0.22 1.40 -5.77
N SER A 128 -0.97 0.80 -5.59
CA SER A 128 -1.16 -0.31 -4.66
C SER A 128 -0.26 -1.50 -4.99
N SER A 129 0.33 -2.10 -3.97
CA SER A 129 1.21 -3.26 -4.11
C SER A 129 0.49 -4.53 -4.60
N ASP A 130 -0.83 -4.62 -4.39
CA ASP A 130 -1.64 -5.77 -4.79
C ASP A 130 -1.53 -6.11 -6.27
N TRP A 131 -1.49 -5.11 -7.14
CA TRP A 131 -1.31 -5.35 -8.56
C TRP A 131 -0.08 -6.19 -8.84
N PHE A 132 1.05 -5.86 -8.22
CA PHE A 132 2.33 -6.53 -8.40
C PHE A 132 2.43 -7.86 -7.65
N TRP A 133 1.64 -8.05 -6.61
CA TRP A 133 1.48 -9.35 -5.96
C TRP A 133 0.81 -10.35 -6.88
N TRP A 134 -0.30 -9.95 -7.52
CA TRP A 134 -1.13 -10.86 -8.30
C TRP A 134 -0.61 -11.15 -9.70
N LEU A 135 0.08 -10.22 -10.36
CA LEU A 135 0.67 -10.44 -11.67
C LEU A 135 1.82 -11.46 -11.61
N GLY A 136 2.02 -12.18 -12.71
CA GLY A 136 3.08 -13.17 -12.87
C GLY A 136 2.55 -14.59 -12.99
N ASP A 137 3.46 -15.53 -13.12
CA ASP A 137 3.21 -16.92 -13.51
C ASP A 137 2.91 -17.87 -12.34
N TYR A 138 3.06 -17.44 -11.09
CA TYR A 138 2.81 -18.26 -9.90
C TYR A 138 1.37 -18.20 -9.37
N ASN A 139 0.57 -17.25 -9.82
CA ASN A 139 -0.83 -17.12 -9.47
C ASN A 139 -1.74 -17.80 -10.52
N SER A 140 -2.96 -18.16 -10.10
CA SER A 140 -3.92 -18.79 -11.01
C SER A 140 -4.28 -17.88 -12.18
N PRO A 141 -4.48 -18.40 -13.40
CA PRO A 141 -4.87 -17.59 -14.57
C PRO A 141 -6.13 -16.76 -14.34
N GLN A 142 -7.09 -17.28 -13.59
CA GLN A 142 -8.33 -16.57 -13.29
C GLN A 142 -8.10 -15.34 -12.40
N SER A 143 -7.33 -15.48 -11.33
CA SER A 143 -6.99 -14.37 -10.44
C SER A 143 -6.17 -13.32 -11.19
N VAL A 144 -5.14 -13.75 -11.93
CA VAL A 144 -4.29 -12.86 -12.73
C VAL A 144 -5.13 -12.07 -13.73
N ALA A 145 -6.01 -12.71 -14.48
CA ALA A 145 -6.86 -12.03 -15.47
C ALA A 145 -7.76 -10.96 -14.83
N CYS A 146 -8.26 -11.22 -13.61
CA CYS A 146 -9.08 -10.24 -12.88
C CYS A 146 -8.25 -9.03 -12.45
N PHE A 147 -7.13 -9.24 -11.78
CA PHE A 147 -6.27 -8.15 -11.29
C PHE A 147 -5.60 -7.39 -12.43
N ASP A 148 -5.15 -8.07 -13.49
CA ASP A 148 -4.61 -7.45 -14.70
C ASP A 148 -5.63 -6.49 -15.34
N ARG A 149 -6.86 -6.95 -15.52
CA ARG A 149 -7.92 -6.11 -16.08
C ARG A 149 -8.20 -4.89 -15.20
N LEU A 150 -8.39 -5.09 -13.89
CA LEU A 150 -8.67 -4.01 -12.96
C LEU A 150 -7.53 -3.00 -12.91
N PHE A 151 -6.28 -3.44 -12.93
CA PHE A 151 -5.12 -2.56 -12.97
C PHE A 151 -5.13 -1.67 -14.22
N ARG A 152 -5.27 -2.27 -15.41
CA ARG A 152 -5.33 -1.53 -16.67
C ARG A 152 -6.52 -0.54 -16.72
N GLU A 153 -7.69 -0.94 -16.21
CA GLU A 153 -8.85 -0.05 -16.10
C GLU A 153 -8.59 1.14 -15.17
N ASN A 154 -7.88 0.95 -14.05
CA ASN A 154 -7.49 2.04 -13.17
C ASN A 154 -6.48 2.98 -13.82
N LEU A 155 -5.50 2.45 -14.56
CA LEU A 155 -4.57 3.29 -15.35
C LEU A 155 -5.30 4.10 -16.42
N LYS A 156 -6.23 3.47 -17.18
CA LYS A 156 -7.06 4.19 -18.16
C LYS A 156 -7.89 5.29 -17.51
N ALA A 157 -8.51 5.01 -16.36
CA ALA A 157 -9.28 6.02 -15.64
C ALA A 157 -8.41 7.20 -15.20
N LEU A 158 -7.16 6.96 -14.82
CA LEU A 158 -6.22 8.04 -14.50
C LEU A 158 -5.89 8.89 -15.73
N TYR A 159 -5.61 8.28 -16.91
CA TYR A 159 -5.43 9.02 -18.15
C TYR A 159 -6.64 9.91 -18.48
N LEU A 160 -7.85 9.36 -18.33
CA LEU A 160 -9.09 10.11 -18.59
C LEU A 160 -9.29 11.28 -17.62
N LEU A 161 -8.97 11.10 -16.32
CA LEU A 161 -8.97 12.21 -15.35
C LEU A 161 -8.00 13.33 -15.76
N LEU A 162 -6.87 12.96 -16.34
CA LEU A 162 -5.88 13.90 -16.87
C LEU A 162 -6.27 14.50 -18.21
N LYS A 163 -7.46 14.16 -18.76
CA LYS A 163 -7.94 14.58 -20.09
C LYS A 163 -7.00 14.15 -21.23
N LEU A 164 -6.33 13.00 -21.04
CA LEU A 164 -5.43 12.38 -22.01
C LEU A 164 -6.02 11.07 -22.55
N PRO A 165 -5.78 10.74 -23.84
CA PRO A 165 -6.18 9.46 -24.39
C PRO A 165 -5.34 8.33 -23.75
N PRO A 166 -5.96 7.24 -23.24
CA PRO A 166 -5.21 6.10 -22.77
C PRO A 166 -4.44 5.43 -23.93
N PRO A 167 -3.20 4.97 -23.71
CA PRO A 167 -2.44 4.23 -24.71
C PRO A 167 -3.11 2.91 -25.08
N ASN A 168 -3.06 2.51 -26.36
CA ASN A 168 -3.61 1.24 -26.86
C ASN A 168 -2.98 0.01 -26.17
N SER A 169 -1.77 0.13 -25.61
CA SER A 169 -1.13 -0.93 -24.84
C SER A 169 -1.95 -1.38 -23.63
N LEU A 170 -2.79 -0.50 -23.08
CA LEU A 170 -3.71 -0.83 -21.98
C LEU A 170 -4.93 -1.66 -22.42
N ASP A 171 -5.13 -1.90 -23.71
CA ASP A 171 -6.19 -2.77 -24.22
C ASP A 171 -5.80 -4.25 -24.22
N HIS A 172 -4.52 -4.54 -24.03
CA HIS A 172 -3.96 -5.88 -24.06
C HIS A 172 -3.56 -6.36 -22.67
N PRO A 173 -3.82 -7.62 -22.32
CA PRO A 173 -3.37 -8.21 -21.06
C PRO A 173 -1.86 -8.11 -20.89
N ILE A 174 -1.43 -7.80 -19.67
CA ILE A 174 -0.01 -7.75 -19.26
C ILE A 174 0.47 -9.15 -18.90
N SER A 175 -0.36 -9.88 -18.14
CA SER A 175 -0.02 -11.18 -17.57
C SER A 175 -1.13 -12.19 -17.83
N LYS A 176 -0.75 -13.45 -17.96
CA LYS A 176 -1.70 -14.56 -18.18
C LYS A 176 -1.83 -15.50 -16.99
N GLY A 177 -0.90 -15.38 -16.03
CA GLY A 177 -0.79 -16.36 -14.96
C GLY A 177 -0.25 -17.70 -15.45
N GLY A 178 0.04 -18.60 -14.54
CA GLY A 178 0.57 -19.93 -14.84
C GLY A 178 0.46 -20.88 -13.65
N GLY A 179 0.12 -20.37 -12.47
CA GLY A 179 -0.08 -21.16 -11.26
C GLY A 179 -1.29 -22.11 -11.38
N LYS A 180 -1.20 -23.25 -10.65
CA LYS A 180 -2.30 -24.24 -10.56
C LYS A 180 -3.32 -23.83 -9.51
#